data_d8c9c8b327f079010a91cb1a375eafd0
#
_entry.id   d8c9c8b327f079010a91cb1a375eafd0
#
_cell.length_a   1.000
_cell.length_b   1.000
_cell.length_c   1.000
_cell.angle_alpha   90.00
_cell.angle_beta   90.00
_cell.angle_gamma   90.00
#
_symmetry.space_group_name_H-M   'P 1'
#
loop_
_entity.id
_entity.type
_entity.pdbx_description
1 polymer ?
#
loop_
_entity_poly.entity_id
_entity_poly.type
_entity_poly.pdbx_seq_one_letter_code
_entity_poly.pdbx_strand_id
1 'polypeptide(L)'
;MGEKSRSRGCCGWFIVAVVLAVVVVAVVYTVRKKINDKSDGGGPSPVPGPPGAIEKKYADALKVAMKFFDVQKSGKLGDDSISWRGDSGLNDGSQAKIDLSKGMYDAGDHMKFGLPMAFTATVLSWAILEYGDQMDAVNQLKPAQDSLKWTTDYLVNAHVSDNVLYVQVGDPKVDHGCWDRPEVMTEKRPLTQVNESAPGSDVAAETAAALASASLVFKKTDPTYSSTLLKHAVQLFSFADKYRGSYSESIPDVQNYYNSTGYGDELLWAASWLYHATKDKSYIQYVTGSNGKYFANWGSPTWFSWDNKLAGTQVLLSRLMFFDEKDTSNSDLQMYRQTAEAVMCGLLPKSPTVTTSKNDGGLIWVSEWNALQHPVASAFLAALYSDYMLTSRTAKLSCDGTSFRPADLRKFAKSQADYVLGNNPMKMSYLVGYGDNYPQFVHHRGASIPADATTGCKDGWEWLDSKDPNPNIAYGALVGGPYLNQSYVDSRNNSMQGEPSTYNSAVIVGLLSSLVTTSSAVQSFT
;
A
#
# COMPACT_ATOMS: atom_id res chain seq x y z
N MET A 1 1.09 100.75 8.93
CA MET A 1 0.43 99.72 9.76
C MET A 1 0.05 98.61 8.87
N GLY A 2 0.79 97.56 8.86
CA GLY A 2 0.66 96.48 7.91
C GLY A 2 0.60 95.17 8.63
N GLU A 3 -0.40 94.36 8.33
CA GLU A 3 -0.55 92.99 8.74
C GLU A 3 0.22 92.08 7.80
N LYS A 4 1.10 91.29 8.34
CA LYS A 4 1.74 90.19 7.63
C LYS A 4 0.98 88.89 7.90
N SER A 5 0.28 88.42 6.89
CA SER A 5 -0.36 87.13 6.87
C SER A 5 0.67 85.95 6.91
N ARG A 6 0.51 85.04 7.86
CA ARG A 6 1.22 83.77 7.97
C ARG A 6 0.53 82.71 7.09
N SER A 7 1.14 82.39 5.99
CA SER A 7 0.74 81.27 5.14
C SER A 7 1.92 80.36 4.84
N ARG A 8 2.52 79.72 5.85
CA ARG A 8 3.63 78.79 5.66
C ARG A 8 3.42 77.37 6.30
N GLY A 9 2.26 77.13 6.89
CA GLY A 9 1.98 75.89 7.59
C GLY A 9 1.33 74.77 6.72
N CYS A 10 0.54 75.14 5.73
CA CYS A 10 -0.24 74.18 4.95
C CYS A 10 0.55 73.34 3.91
N CYS A 11 1.59 73.97 3.28
CA CYS A 11 2.39 73.25 2.26
C CYS A 11 3.27 72.14 2.85
N GLY A 12 3.79 72.35 4.09
CA GLY A 12 4.64 71.29 4.73
C GLY A 12 3.88 70.04 5.07
N TRP A 13 2.65 70.15 5.56
CA TRP A 13 1.80 69.02 5.88
C TRP A 13 1.30 68.30 4.64
N PHE A 14 1.08 68.98 3.53
CA PHE A 14 0.67 68.39 2.27
C PHE A 14 1.82 67.54 1.66
N ILE A 15 3.07 68.02 1.74
CA ILE A 15 4.24 67.27 1.27
C ILE A 15 4.48 66.07 2.15
N VAL A 16 4.34 66.12 3.46
CA VAL A 16 4.47 64.97 4.38
C VAL A 16 3.37 63.93 4.10
N ALA A 17 2.13 64.35 3.87
CA ALA A 17 1.02 63.47 3.56
C ALA A 17 1.24 62.77 2.20
N VAL A 18 1.73 63.45 1.18
CA VAL A 18 2.05 62.87 -0.14
C VAL A 18 3.22 61.92 -0.04
N VAL A 19 4.28 62.21 0.71
CA VAL A 19 5.42 61.32 0.93
C VAL A 19 4.98 60.06 1.67
N LEU A 20 4.14 60.19 2.72
CA LEU A 20 3.58 59.03 3.43
C LEU A 20 2.70 58.16 2.50
N ALA A 21 1.85 58.78 1.68
CA ALA A 21 1.04 58.05 0.71
C ALA A 21 1.89 57.28 -0.33
N VAL A 22 2.96 57.91 -0.83
CA VAL A 22 3.91 57.26 -1.76
C VAL A 22 4.65 56.12 -1.08
N VAL A 23 5.09 56.28 0.17
CA VAL A 23 5.73 55.20 0.93
C VAL A 23 4.77 54.05 1.19
N VAL A 24 3.52 54.33 1.57
CA VAL A 24 2.49 53.29 1.77
C VAL A 24 2.20 52.57 0.46
N VAL A 25 2.05 53.27 -0.66
CA VAL A 25 1.86 52.68 -1.98
C VAL A 25 3.07 51.82 -2.40
N ALA A 26 4.30 52.30 -2.16
CA ALA A 26 5.52 51.56 -2.45
C ALA A 26 5.66 50.30 -1.58
N VAL A 27 5.29 50.39 -0.29
CA VAL A 27 5.28 49.20 0.62
C VAL A 27 4.19 48.23 0.20
N VAL A 28 2.98 48.69 -0.11
CA VAL A 28 1.90 47.82 -0.60
C VAL A 28 2.26 47.20 -1.94
N TYR A 29 2.90 47.95 -2.84
CA TYR A 29 3.36 47.40 -4.13
C TYR A 29 4.48 46.39 -3.96
N THR A 30 5.48 46.63 -3.08
CA THR A 30 6.55 45.69 -2.80
C THR A 30 6.05 44.43 -2.07
N VAL A 31 5.09 44.59 -1.16
CA VAL A 31 4.45 43.43 -0.49
C VAL A 31 3.62 42.62 -1.51
N ARG A 32 2.81 43.27 -2.34
CA ARG A 32 2.06 42.60 -3.42
C ARG A 32 3.00 41.96 -4.44
N LYS A 33 4.08 42.63 -4.84
CA LYS A 33 5.07 42.07 -5.75
C LYS A 33 5.77 40.84 -5.11
N LYS A 34 6.15 40.94 -3.84
CA LYS A 34 6.72 39.78 -3.09
C LYS A 34 5.74 38.65 -2.89
N ILE A 35 4.44 38.92 -2.79
CA ILE A 35 3.37 37.91 -2.74
C ILE A 35 3.18 37.30 -4.12
N ASN A 36 3.17 38.10 -5.19
CA ASN A 36 3.04 37.61 -6.57
C ASN A 36 4.30 36.88 -7.06
N ASP A 37 5.50 37.37 -6.76
CA ASP A 37 6.77 36.70 -7.08
C ASP A 37 6.93 35.36 -6.31
N LYS A 38 6.22 35.22 -5.16
CA LYS A 38 6.08 33.91 -4.47
C LYS A 38 5.01 33.01 -5.08
N SER A 39 4.09 33.56 -5.90
CA SER A 39 3.01 32.77 -6.53
C SER A 39 3.39 32.12 -7.86
N ASP A 40 4.49 32.53 -8.48
CA ASP A 40 4.91 32.00 -9.80
C ASP A 40 5.84 30.77 -9.74
N GLY A 41 6.20 30.29 -8.56
CA GLY A 41 7.09 29.13 -8.38
C GLY A 41 6.59 28.04 -7.43
N GLY A 42 5.50 28.26 -6.72
CA GLY A 42 4.98 27.31 -5.74
C GLY A 42 3.76 26.57 -6.25
N GLY A 43 3.78 25.26 -6.22
CA GLY A 43 2.56 24.46 -6.26
C GLY A 43 1.61 24.89 -5.12
N PRO A 44 0.35 24.45 -5.12
CA PRO A 44 -0.58 24.75 -4.04
C PRO A 44 0.07 24.33 -2.70
N SER A 45 -0.08 25.21 -1.70
CA SER A 45 0.39 24.87 -0.35
C SER A 45 -0.20 23.53 0.08
N PRO A 46 0.56 22.65 0.76
CA PRO A 46 0.03 21.39 1.26
C PRO A 46 -1.23 21.67 2.07
N VAL A 47 -2.28 20.91 1.82
CA VAL A 47 -3.43 20.90 2.71
C VAL A 47 -3.03 20.03 3.90
N PRO A 48 -3.08 20.51 5.13
CA PRO A 48 -2.86 19.67 6.29
C PRO A 48 -3.77 18.45 6.23
N GLY A 49 -3.35 17.34 6.81
CA GLY A 49 -4.21 16.20 7.05
C GLY A 49 -5.56 16.60 7.68
N PRO A 50 -6.41 15.71 8.14
CA PRO A 50 -7.70 16.11 8.68
C PRO A 50 -7.57 17.29 9.66
N PRO A 51 -8.45 18.30 9.56
CA PRO A 51 -9.69 18.31 8.79
C PRO A 51 -9.56 18.94 7.40
N GLY A 52 -9.12 18.18 6.40
CA GLY A 52 -9.33 18.54 5.00
C GLY A 52 -10.74 18.18 4.55
N ALA A 53 -11.14 18.61 3.35
CA ALA A 53 -12.42 18.20 2.79
C ALA A 53 -12.42 16.67 2.52
N ILE A 54 -13.31 15.95 3.20
CA ILE A 54 -13.46 14.50 3.03
C ILE A 54 -14.20 14.22 1.72
N GLU A 55 -13.62 13.40 0.87
CA GLU A 55 -14.25 12.86 -0.33
C GLU A 55 -15.04 11.59 0.04
N LYS A 56 -16.33 11.76 0.30
CA LYS A 56 -17.23 10.71 0.79
C LYS A 56 -17.14 9.40 -0.01
N LYS A 57 -17.01 9.48 -1.35
CA LYS A 57 -16.87 8.31 -2.22
C LYS A 57 -15.75 7.38 -1.77
N TYR A 58 -14.56 7.93 -1.53
CA TYR A 58 -13.39 7.13 -1.14
C TYR A 58 -13.42 6.75 0.33
N ALA A 59 -14.01 7.58 1.19
CA ALA A 59 -14.24 7.26 2.59
C ALA A 59 -15.19 6.04 2.75
N ASP A 60 -16.29 6.04 2.01
CA ASP A 60 -17.25 4.91 2.01
C ASP A 60 -16.61 3.65 1.40
N ALA A 61 -15.83 3.77 0.32
CA ALA A 61 -15.11 2.65 -0.28
C ALA A 61 -14.04 2.07 0.67
N LEU A 62 -13.29 2.93 1.37
CA LEU A 62 -12.30 2.50 2.37
C LEU A 62 -12.96 1.70 3.50
N LYS A 63 -14.10 2.18 4.00
CA LYS A 63 -14.87 1.47 5.04
C LYS A 63 -15.33 0.09 4.59
N VAL A 64 -15.65 -0.08 3.31
CA VAL A 64 -15.99 -1.38 2.74
C VAL A 64 -14.73 -2.23 2.58
N ALA A 65 -13.65 -1.68 2.00
CA ALA A 65 -12.40 -2.39 1.73
C ALA A 65 -11.77 -2.99 3.00
N MET A 66 -11.82 -2.27 4.12
CA MET A 66 -11.28 -2.73 5.40
C MET A 66 -11.92 -4.03 5.91
N LYS A 67 -13.17 -4.32 5.55
CA LYS A 67 -13.88 -5.53 6.02
C LYS A 67 -13.30 -6.83 5.48
N PHE A 68 -12.60 -6.81 4.34
CA PHE A 68 -12.05 -8.04 3.79
C PHE A 68 -10.96 -8.64 4.68
N PHE A 69 -10.21 -7.83 5.40
CA PHE A 69 -9.26 -8.37 6.38
C PHE A 69 -9.96 -9.20 7.45
N ASP A 70 -11.15 -8.78 7.92
CA ASP A 70 -11.93 -9.56 8.88
C ASP A 70 -12.49 -10.84 8.24
N VAL A 71 -12.86 -10.80 6.95
CA VAL A 71 -13.27 -12.00 6.20
C VAL A 71 -12.14 -13.03 6.13
N GLN A 72 -10.89 -12.59 6.02
CA GLN A 72 -9.73 -13.46 5.82
C GLN A 72 -9.06 -13.93 7.11
N LYS A 73 -9.37 -13.37 8.26
CA LYS A 73 -8.79 -13.80 9.54
C LYS A 73 -9.00 -15.28 9.81
N SER A 74 -7.94 -15.96 10.26
CA SER A 74 -8.01 -17.27 10.88
C SER A 74 -7.72 -17.17 12.37
N GLY A 75 -7.98 -18.25 13.12
CA GLY A 75 -7.84 -18.29 14.57
C GLY A 75 -9.16 -18.13 15.31
N LYS A 76 -9.06 -17.71 16.55
CA LYS A 76 -10.23 -17.45 17.39
C LYS A 76 -10.69 -16.01 17.15
N LEU A 77 -11.84 -15.86 16.47
CA LEU A 77 -12.28 -14.56 15.96
C LEU A 77 -13.05 -13.70 16.98
N GLY A 78 -13.68 -14.28 17.99
CA GLY A 78 -14.60 -13.55 18.89
C GLY A 78 -15.94 -13.25 18.22
N ASP A 79 -16.76 -12.39 18.84
CA ASP A 79 -18.18 -12.23 18.48
C ASP A 79 -18.48 -11.28 17.30
N ASP A 80 -17.47 -10.88 16.45
CA ASP A 80 -17.68 -9.49 16.18
C ASP A 80 -17.88 -8.97 14.79
N SER A 81 -17.41 -9.51 13.71
CA SER A 81 -17.47 -8.62 12.56
C SER A 81 -18.16 -9.18 11.32
N ILE A 82 -18.02 -10.46 11.10
CA ILE A 82 -18.57 -11.13 9.92
C ILE A 82 -19.48 -12.29 10.37
N SER A 83 -20.78 -12.07 10.31
CA SER A 83 -21.79 -13.01 10.86
C SER A 83 -21.73 -14.44 10.33
N TRP A 84 -21.10 -14.64 9.18
CA TRP A 84 -20.94 -15.96 8.57
C TRP A 84 -19.54 -16.56 8.77
N ARG A 85 -18.62 -15.83 9.47
CA ARG A 85 -17.30 -16.34 9.83
C ARG A 85 -17.29 -16.78 11.29
N GLY A 86 -16.48 -17.83 11.55
CA GLY A 86 -16.25 -18.39 12.87
C GLY A 86 -14.80 -18.77 13.10
N ASP A 87 -14.52 -19.37 14.24
CA ASP A 87 -13.18 -19.84 14.60
C ASP A 87 -12.69 -20.90 13.61
N SER A 88 -11.44 -20.80 13.18
CA SER A 88 -10.86 -21.70 12.17
C SER A 88 -9.34 -21.74 12.28
N GLY A 89 -8.71 -22.82 11.78
CA GLY A 89 -7.27 -22.96 11.80
C GLY A 89 -6.65 -22.96 13.22
N LEU A 90 -7.44 -23.32 14.25
CA LEU A 90 -7.03 -23.22 15.67
C LEU A 90 -5.82 -24.10 16.04
N ASN A 91 -5.55 -25.13 15.25
CA ASN A 91 -4.44 -26.06 15.46
C ASN A 91 -3.25 -25.81 14.53
N ASP A 92 -3.28 -24.72 13.74
CA ASP A 92 -2.17 -24.35 12.86
C ASP A 92 -0.91 -24.10 13.69
N GLY A 93 0.18 -24.77 13.33
CA GLY A 93 1.45 -24.70 14.07
C GLY A 93 1.65 -25.77 15.15
N SER A 94 0.60 -26.48 15.55
CA SER A 94 0.66 -27.44 16.69
C SER A 94 1.70 -28.56 16.51
N GLN A 95 1.94 -29.00 15.28
CA GLN A 95 2.97 -30.03 14.99
C GLN A 95 4.40 -29.57 15.35
N ALA A 96 4.67 -28.27 15.28
CA ALA A 96 5.94 -27.67 15.68
C ALA A 96 5.89 -27.06 17.09
N LYS A 97 4.78 -27.22 17.81
CA LYS A 97 4.53 -26.64 19.14
C LYS A 97 4.60 -25.11 19.16
N ILE A 98 4.16 -24.47 18.08
CA ILE A 98 4.02 -23.03 17.94
C ILE A 98 2.57 -22.68 17.63
N ASP A 99 2.18 -21.44 17.89
CA ASP A 99 0.84 -20.95 17.59
C ASP A 99 0.85 -20.16 16.28
N LEU A 100 0.37 -20.78 15.19
CA LEU A 100 0.12 -20.15 13.90
C LEU A 100 -1.37 -20.03 13.59
N SER A 101 -2.22 -20.08 14.62
CA SER A 101 -3.67 -20.00 14.43
C SER A 101 -4.12 -18.66 13.85
N LYS A 102 -3.49 -17.54 14.27
CA LYS A 102 -3.71 -16.21 13.69
C LYS A 102 -3.23 -16.10 12.25
N GLY A 103 -3.15 -14.90 11.75
CA GLY A 103 -2.86 -14.58 10.35
C GLY A 103 -4.12 -14.56 9.50
N MET A 104 -3.94 -14.55 8.21
CA MET A 104 -5.02 -14.48 7.24
C MET A 104 -4.90 -15.61 6.23
N TYR A 105 -6.04 -16.15 5.81
CA TYR A 105 -6.09 -16.93 4.58
C TYR A 105 -5.74 -16.02 3.41
N ASP A 106 -5.07 -16.57 2.42
CA ASP A 106 -4.47 -15.78 1.34
C ASP A 106 -5.51 -15.15 0.41
N ALA A 107 -6.43 -15.97 -0.09
CA ALA A 107 -7.35 -15.63 -1.16
C ALA A 107 -8.73 -16.28 -0.94
N GLY A 108 -9.28 -16.94 -1.96
CA GLY A 108 -10.53 -17.70 -1.84
C GLY A 108 -10.37 -19.06 -1.18
N ASP A 109 -9.14 -19.50 -1.01
CA ASP A 109 -8.70 -20.74 -0.38
C ASP A 109 -8.43 -20.60 1.13
N HIS A 110 -7.87 -21.65 1.75
CA HIS A 110 -7.51 -21.64 3.18
C HIS A 110 -6.00 -21.78 3.42
N MET A 111 -5.20 -21.53 2.40
CA MET A 111 -3.76 -21.47 2.53
C MET A 111 -3.32 -20.22 3.28
N LYS A 112 -2.19 -20.32 4.01
CA LYS A 112 -1.47 -19.16 4.53
C LYS A 112 -0.10 -19.11 3.87
N PHE A 113 0.11 -18.12 3.02
CA PHE A 113 1.39 -17.88 2.35
C PHE A 113 2.09 -16.66 2.99
N GLY A 114 3.30 -16.88 3.50
CA GLY A 114 4.05 -15.86 4.25
C GLY A 114 4.45 -14.65 3.41
N LEU A 115 4.88 -14.86 2.15
CA LEU A 115 5.36 -13.77 1.29
C LEU A 115 4.26 -12.73 0.98
N PRO A 116 3.09 -13.10 0.41
CA PRO A 116 2.03 -12.13 0.16
C PRO A 116 1.39 -11.58 1.44
N MET A 117 1.37 -12.36 2.53
CA MET A 117 0.88 -11.88 3.83
C MET A 117 1.81 -10.83 4.44
N ALA A 118 3.13 -11.00 4.33
CA ALA A 118 4.10 -10.01 4.76
C ALA A 118 4.00 -8.73 3.91
N PHE A 119 3.88 -8.85 2.59
CA PHE A 119 3.62 -7.70 1.71
C PHE A 119 2.34 -6.96 2.10
N THR A 120 1.26 -7.69 2.40
CA THR A 120 0.01 -7.12 2.92
C THR A 120 0.25 -6.27 4.17
N ALA A 121 1.01 -6.80 5.13
CA ALA A 121 1.34 -6.08 6.37
C ALA A 121 2.24 -4.86 6.11
N THR A 122 3.22 -4.95 5.20
CA THR A 122 4.10 -3.83 4.86
C THR A 122 3.32 -2.68 4.21
N VAL A 123 2.48 -2.98 3.22
CA VAL A 123 1.66 -1.97 2.52
C VAL A 123 0.64 -1.34 3.46
N LEU A 124 -0.03 -2.15 4.31
CA LEU A 124 -0.97 -1.63 5.31
C LEU A 124 -0.26 -0.73 6.33
N SER A 125 0.94 -1.12 6.78
CA SER A 125 1.78 -0.27 7.64
C SER A 125 2.13 1.05 6.96
N TRP A 126 2.54 1.02 5.70
CA TRP A 126 2.86 2.23 4.93
C TRP A 126 1.64 3.14 4.80
N ALA A 127 0.47 2.57 4.49
CA ALA A 127 -0.78 3.32 4.41
C ALA A 127 -1.14 4.00 5.76
N ILE A 128 -0.98 3.29 6.89
CA ILE A 128 -1.23 3.85 8.23
C ILE A 128 -0.23 4.97 8.56
N LEU A 129 1.05 4.78 8.24
CA LEU A 129 2.10 5.76 8.53
C LEU A 129 1.92 7.07 7.74
N GLU A 130 1.45 7.00 6.50
CA GLU A 130 1.26 8.18 5.64
C GLU A 130 -0.13 8.79 5.76
N TYR A 131 -1.17 7.98 6.02
CA TYR A 131 -2.57 8.37 5.95
C TYR A 131 -3.39 8.01 7.21
N GLY A 132 -2.72 7.80 8.34
CA GLY A 132 -3.39 7.46 9.60
C GLY A 132 -4.41 8.51 10.04
N ASP A 133 -4.11 9.80 9.87
CA ASP A 133 -5.04 10.88 10.19
C ASP A 133 -6.31 10.83 9.31
N GLN A 134 -6.16 10.50 8.03
CA GLN A 134 -7.26 10.32 7.09
C GLN A 134 -8.11 9.11 7.47
N MET A 135 -7.46 8.00 7.82
CA MET A 135 -8.15 6.81 8.32
C MET A 135 -8.91 7.11 9.62
N ASP A 136 -8.31 7.86 10.56
CA ASP A 136 -8.94 8.23 11.83
C ASP A 136 -10.15 9.12 11.61
N ALA A 137 -10.06 10.11 10.71
CA ALA A 137 -11.17 11.00 10.38
C ALA A 137 -12.44 10.28 9.87
N VAL A 138 -12.30 9.04 9.40
CA VAL A 138 -13.41 8.19 8.91
C VAL A 138 -13.56 6.89 9.72
N ASN A 139 -12.97 6.85 10.93
CA ASN A 139 -13.01 5.73 11.87
C ASN A 139 -12.46 4.41 11.31
N GLN A 140 -11.41 4.47 10.47
CA GLN A 140 -10.77 3.29 9.90
C GLN A 140 -9.34 3.06 10.42
N LEU A 141 -8.77 3.95 11.22
CA LEU A 141 -7.42 3.78 11.77
C LEU A 141 -7.35 2.58 12.72
N LYS A 142 -8.27 2.49 13.69
CA LYS A 142 -8.28 1.38 14.65
C LYS A 142 -8.50 0.02 13.97
N PRO A 143 -9.48 -0.16 13.05
CA PRO A 143 -9.60 -1.39 12.27
C PRO A 143 -8.32 -1.75 11.48
N ALA A 144 -7.63 -0.76 10.90
CA ALA A 144 -6.38 -0.99 10.17
C ALA A 144 -5.25 -1.47 11.11
N GLN A 145 -5.10 -0.84 12.27
CA GLN A 145 -4.13 -1.25 13.30
C GLN A 145 -4.43 -2.64 13.85
N ASP A 146 -5.70 -3.00 14.07
CA ASP A 146 -6.11 -4.31 14.57
C ASP A 146 -5.82 -5.41 13.53
N SER A 147 -6.10 -5.16 12.26
CA SER A 147 -5.79 -6.09 11.18
C SER A 147 -4.27 -6.25 11.00
N LEU A 148 -3.52 -5.16 11.09
CA LEU A 148 -2.07 -5.19 11.07
C LEU A 148 -1.50 -6.01 12.23
N LYS A 149 -2.01 -5.77 13.45
CA LYS A 149 -1.57 -6.52 14.63
C LYS A 149 -1.88 -8.01 14.52
N TRP A 150 -3.05 -8.37 14.00
CA TRP A 150 -3.44 -9.75 13.77
C TRP A 150 -2.46 -10.49 12.87
N THR A 151 -2.04 -9.83 11.81
CA THR A 151 -1.08 -10.36 10.84
C THR A 151 0.34 -10.42 11.42
N THR A 152 0.79 -9.35 12.09
CA THR A 152 2.14 -9.30 12.65
C THR A 152 2.32 -10.22 13.86
N ASP A 153 1.27 -10.51 14.65
CA ASP A 153 1.31 -11.56 15.68
C ASP A 153 1.64 -12.94 15.07
N TYR A 154 1.04 -13.26 13.92
CA TYR A 154 1.36 -14.48 13.17
C TYR A 154 2.80 -14.48 12.65
N LEU A 155 3.25 -13.38 12.02
CA LEU A 155 4.59 -13.30 11.45
C LEU A 155 5.69 -13.41 12.53
N VAL A 156 5.46 -12.84 13.71
CA VAL A 156 6.36 -12.99 14.87
C VAL A 156 6.43 -14.44 15.33
N ASN A 157 5.28 -15.12 15.44
CA ASN A 157 5.22 -16.53 15.85
C ASN A 157 5.81 -17.47 14.80
N ALA A 158 5.75 -17.10 13.51
CA ALA A 158 6.35 -17.85 12.41
C ALA A 158 7.89 -17.78 12.41
N HIS A 159 8.48 -16.72 12.98
CA HIS A 159 9.93 -16.57 13.15
C HIS A 159 10.39 -17.14 14.49
N VAL A 160 10.66 -18.42 14.51
CA VAL A 160 10.91 -19.20 15.74
C VAL A 160 12.34 -19.16 16.28
N SER A 161 13.30 -18.80 15.43
CA SER A 161 14.70 -18.57 15.79
C SER A 161 15.38 -17.71 14.74
N ASP A 162 16.57 -17.17 15.03
CA ASP A 162 17.28 -16.19 14.22
C ASP A 162 17.33 -16.52 12.71
N ASN A 163 17.41 -17.81 12.34
CA ASN A 163 17.58 -18.27 10.97
C ASN A 163 16.50 -19.29 10.55
N VAL A 164 15.33 -19.28 11.18
CA VAL A 164 14.21 -20.18 10.82
C VAL A 164 12.90 -19.39 10.77
N LEU A 165 12.28 -19.39 9.60
CA LEU A 165 10.98 -18.77 9.36
C LEU A 165 10.02 -19.77 8.72
N TYR A 166 8.87 -20.00 9.34
CA TYR A 166 7.77 -20.73 8.70
C TYR A 166 7.08 -19.82 7.69
N VAL A 167 6.97 -20.29 6.44
CA VAL A 167 6.54 -19.47 5.30
C VAL A 167 5.23 -19.92 4.69
N GLN A 168 4.72 -21.09 5.12
CA GLN A 168 3.46 -21.64 4.60
C GLN A 168 2.80 -22.54 5.64
N VAL A 169 1.47 -22.44 5.73
CA VAL A 169 0.61 -23.36 6.46
C VAL A 169 -0.42 -23.95 5.49
N GLY A 170 -0.49 -25.27 5.43
CA GLY A 170 -1.31 -26.03 4.51
C GLY A 170 -0.50 -26.62 3.36
N ASP A 171 -1.08 -27.61 2.71
CA ASP A 171 -0.60 -28.21 1.46
C ASP A 171 -1.52 -27.77 0.32
N PRO A 172 -1.02 -26.98 -0.66
CA PRO A 172 -1.87 -26.46 -1.72
C PRO A 172 -2.59 -27.55 -2.53
N LYS A 173 -1.96 -28.73 -2.72
CA LYS A 173 -2.59 -29.85 -3.46
C LYS A 173 -3.76 -30.43 -2.70
N VAL A 174 -3.65 -30.48 -1.37
CA VAL A 174 -4.74 -30.97 -0.50
C VAL A 174 -5.82 -29.90 -0.38
N ASP A 175 -5.44 -28.67 -0.09
CA ASP A 175 -6.35 -27.54 0.08
C ASP A 175 -7.17 -27.30 -1.20
N HIS A 176 -6.53 -27.20 -2.36
CA HIS A 176 -7.22 -26.97 -3.64
C HIS A 176 -8.01 -28.22 -4.12
N GLY A 177 -7.83 -29.35 -3.47
CA GLY A 177 -8.69 -30.54 -3.64
C GLY A 177 -9.98 -30.48 -2.83
N CYS A 178 -10.22 -29.43 -2.05
CA CYS A 178 -11.39 -29.22 -1.20
C CYS A 178 -12.17 -27.97 -1.61
N TRP A 179 -13.48 -28.00 -1.36
CA TRP A 179 -14.32 -26.80 -1.43
C TRP A 179 -15.24 -26.79 -0.20
N ASP A 180 -14.76 -26.29 0.91
CA ASP A 180 -15.42 -26.25 2.20
C ASP A 180 -15.25 -24.88 2.87
N ARG A 181 -15.85 -24.72 4.03
CA ARG A 181 -15.69 -23.53 4.86
C ARG A 181 -14.48 -23.69 5.77
N PRO A 182 -13.76 -22.61 6.12
CA PRO A 182 -12.59 -22.71 7.00
C PRO A 182 -12.94 -23.22 8.41
N GLU A 183 -14.18 -23.04 8.84
CA GLU A 183 -14.68 -23.48 10.14
C GLU A 183 -14.83 -25.00 10.28
N VAL A 184 -14.90 -25.70 9.15
CA VAL A 184 -15.11 -27.15 9.10
C VAL A 184 -13.96 -27.94 8.49
N MET A 185 -12.82 -27.28 8.25
CA MET A 185 -11.61 -27.93 7.72
C MET A 185 -11.18 -29.11 8.58
N THR A 186 -10.93 -30.24 7.92
CA THR A 186 -10.43 -31.48 8.57
C THR A 186 -9.12 -31.97 7.96
N GLU A 187 -8.69 -31.38 6.87
CA GLU A 187 -7.47 -31.73 6.17
C GLU A 187 -6.22 -31.37 6.97
N LYS A 188 -5.14 -32.09 6.70
CA LYS A 188 -3.85 -31.82 7.32
C LYS A 188 -3.30 -30.50 6.80
N ARG A 189 -2.77 -29.71 7.71
CA ARG A 189 -2.17 -28.41 7.43
C ARG A 189 -0.68 -28.41 7.81
N PRO A 190 0.18 -29.03 6.96
CA PRO A 190 1.61 -29.09 7.22
C PRO A 190 2.24 -27.69 7.19
N LEU A 191 3.39 -27.60 7.84
CA LEU A 191 4.20 -26.39 7.88
C LEU A 191 5.38 -26.51 6.93
N THR A 192 5.67 -25.42 6.21
CA THR A 192 6.88 -25.30 5.39
C THR A 192 7.71 -24.12 5.90
N GLN A 193 9.04 -24.28 5.95
CA GLN A 193 9.96 -23.28 6.48
C GLN A 193 11.15 -23.06 5.55
N VAL A 194 11.75 -21.87 5.69
CA VAL A 194 13.09 -21.56 5.18
C VAL A 194 14.09 -21.51 6.34
N ASN A 195 15.35 -21.86 6.05
CA ASN A 195 16.43 -21.90 7.03
C ASN A 195 17.80 -21.77 6.33
N GLU A 196 18.90 -21.93 7.05
CA GLU A 196 20.26 -21.79 6.51
C GLU A 196 20.56 -22.73 5.34
N SER A 197 19.99 -23.95 5.32
CA SER A 197 20.22 -24.95 4.27
C SER A 197 19.19 -24.91 3.13
N ALA A 198 18.07 -24.26 3.38
CA ALA A 198 16.99 -24.01 2.42
C ALA A 198 16.60 -22.52 2.52
N PRO A 199 17.41 -21.62 1.94
CA PRO A 199 17.24 -20.17 2.13
C PRO A 199 15.98 -19.64 1.44
N GLY A 200 15.55 -18.45 1.90
CA GLY A 200 14.42 -17.72 1.34
C GLY A 200 14.59 -16.25 1.66
N SER A 201 15.56 -15.60 1.00
CA SER A 201 15.89 -14.19 1.23
C SER A 201 14.74 -13.25 0.89
N ASP A 202 13.97 -13.59 -0.14
CA ASP A 202 12.75 -12.90 -0.55
C ASP A 202 11.72 -12.84 0.58
N VAL A 203 11.21 -13.99 1.02
CA VAL A 203 10.17 -14.05 2.07
C VAL A 203 10.68 -13.57 3.44
N ALA A 204 11.94 -13.83 3.77
CA ALA A 204 12.52 -13.38 5.04
C ALA A 204 12.73 -11.84 5.06
N ALA A 205 13.20 -11.25 3.95
CA ALA A 205 13.37 -9.81 3.84
C ALA A 205 12.00 -9.08 3.78
N GLU A 206 11.00 -9.63 3.05
CA GLU A 206 9.66 -9.03 3.08
C GLU A 206 9.04 -9.11 4.47
N THR A 207 9.23 -10.22 5.20
CA THR A 207 8.78 -10.32 6.59
C THR A 207 9.52 -9.31 7.49
N ALA A 208 10.82 -9.09 7.26
CA ALA A 208 11.58 -8.05 7.96
C ALA A 208 11.02 -6.64 7.67
N ALA A 209 10.68 -6.34 6.41
CA ALA A 209 10.06 -5.07 6.02
C ALA A 209 8.70 -4.87 6.71
N ALA A 210 7.87 -5.92 6.75
CA ALA A 210 6.58 -5.91 7.42
C ALA A 210 6.70 -5.59 8.91
N LEU A 211 7.60 -6.27 9.61
CA LEU A 211 7.80 -6.08 11.04
C LEU A 211 8.48 -4.73 11.35
N ALA A 212 9.43 -4.28 10.52
CA ALA A 212 10.06 -2.97 10.68
C ALA A 212 9.07 -1.83 10.48
N SER A 213 8.26 -1.86 9.42
CA SER A 213 7.23 -0.84 9.16
C SER A 213 6.13 -0.84 10.22
N ALA A 214 5.66 -2.02 10.65
CA ALA A 214 4.68 -2.16 11.72
C ALA A 214 5.22 -1.68 13.08
N SER A 215 6.53 -1.85 13.35
CA SER A 215 7.14 -1.31 14.58
C SER A 215 6.96 0.21 14.69
N LEU A 216 7.05 0.93 13.57
CA LEU A 216 6.78 2.37 13.52
C LEU A 216 5.32 2.70 13.84
N VAL A 217 4.37 1.91 13.31
CA VAL A 217 2.93 2.10 13.56
C VAL A 217 2.62 1.98 15.05
N PHE A 218 3.20 0.99 15.74
CA PHE A 218 2.91 0.74 17.15
C PHE A 218 3.84 1.47 18.13
N LYS A 219 4.83 2.21 17.66
CA LYS A 219 5.86 2.86 18.47
C LYS A 219 5.31 3.72 19.62
N LYS A 220 4.23 4.46 19.35
CA LYS A 220 3.60 5.34 20.35
C LYS A 220 2.54 4.63 21.18
N THR A 221 1.79 3.71 20.58
CA THR A 221 0.63 3.08 21.23
C THR A 221 0.99 1.83 22.02
N ASP A 222 2.01 1.09 21.58
CA ASP A 222 2.54 -0.11 22.27
C ASP A 222 4.06 -0.23 22.04
N PRO A 223 4.88 0.52 22.80
CA PRO A 223 6.34 0.51 22.64
C PRO A 223 6.99 -0.87 22.87
N THR A 224 6.41 -1.70 23.73
CA THR A 224 6.91 -3.06 24.01
C THR A 224 6.72 -3.94 22.79
N TYR A 225 5.53 -3.92 22.19
CA TYR A 225 5.25 -4.64 20.97
C TYR A 225 6.09 -4.13 19.80
N SER A 226 6.21 -2.81 19.65
CA SER A 226 7.09 -2.18 18.65
C SER A 226 8.53 -2.69 18.74
N SER A 227 9.08 -2.78 19.96
CA SER A 227 10.44 -3.30 20.19
C SER A 227 10.56 -4.78 19.82
N THR A 228 9.53 -5.58 20.10
CA THR A 228 9.47 -7.00 19.71
C THR A 228 9.49 -7.14 18.19
N LEU A 229 8.63 -6.40 17.49
CA LEU A 229 8.57 -6.39 16.02
C LEU A 229 9.93 -6.02 15.42
N LEU A 230 10.55 -4.95 15.93
CA LEU A 230 11.84 -4.48 15.42
C LEU A 230 12.97 -5.48 15.64
N LYS A 231 12.98 -6.17 16.78
CA LYS A 231 13.96 -7.24 17.06
C LYS A 231 13.86 -8.35 16.00
N HIS A 232 12.65 -8.87 15.74
CA HIS A 232 12.43 -9.89 14.74
C HIS A 232 12.79 -9.40 13.32
N ALA A 233 12.48 -8.14 13.00
CA ALA A 233 12.84 -7.55 11.71
C ALA A 233 14.36 -7.51 11.47
N VAL A 234 15.14 -7.11 12.48
CA VAL A 234 16.61 -7.07 12.38
C VAL A 234 17.20 -8.48 12.22
N GLN A 235 16.69 -9.47 12.98
CA GLN A 235 17.13 -10.86 12.88
C GLN A 235 16.82 -11.45 11.50
N LEU A 236 15.59 -11.26 11.01
CA LEU A 236 15.16 -11.75 9.67
C LEU A 236 15.96 -11.11 8.54
N PHE A 237 16.24 -9.82 8.62
CA PHE A 237 17.09 -9.15 7.62
C PHE A 237 18.51 -9.73 7.63
N SER A 238 19.08 -9.95 8.81
CA SER A 238 20.39 -10.59 8.95
C SER A 238 20.41 -11.99 8.36
N PHE A 239 19.37 -12.79 8.61
CA PHE A 239 19.20 -14.11 8.03
C PHE A 239 19.11 -14.04 6.50
N ALA A 240 18.23 -13.19 5.96
CA ALA A 240 18.00 -13.02 4.52
C ALA A 240 19.27 -12.61 3.77
N ASP A 241 20.05 -11.69 4.34
CA ASP A 241 21.27 -11.18 3.71
C ASP A 241 22.46 -12.15 3.81
N LYS A 242 22.56 -12.87 4.94
CA LYS A 242 23.66 -13.81 5.17
C LYS A 242 23.51 -15.12 4.39
N TYR A 243 22.28 -15.64 4.29
CA TYR A 243 22.00 -16.92 3.64
C TYR A 243 21.13 -16.67 2.38
N ARG A 244 21.75 -16.05 1.37
CA ARG A 244 21.06 -15.61 0.16
C ARG A 244 20.59 -16.76 -0.70
N GLY A 245 19.33 -16.71 -1.11
CA GLY A 245 18.69 -17.65 -2.03
C GLY A 245 17.19 -17.39 -2.12
N SER A 246 16.57 -17.76 -3.23
CA SER A 246 15.13 -17.64 -3.41
C SER A 246 14.39 -18.76 -2.70
N TYR A 247 13.29 -18.44 -2.02
CA TYR A 247 12.45 -19.47 -1.41
C TYR A 247 11.77 -20.39 -2.44
N SER A 248 11.52 -19.87 -3.65
CA SER A 248 10.95 -20.65 -4.76
C SER A 248 11.91 -21.73 -5.26
N GLU A 249 13.24 -21.56 -5.10
CA GLU A 249 14.24 -22.60 -5.38
C GLU A 249 14.31 -23.60 -4.22
N SER A 250 14.22 -23.13 -2.99
CA SER A 250 14.25 -23.97 -1.77
C SER A 250 12.97 -24.79 -1.60
N ILE A 251 11.83 -24.27 -2.05
CA ILE A 251 10.50 -24.86 -1.92
C ILE A 251 9.82 -24.85 -3.30
N PRO A 252 10.13 -25.80 -4.20
CA PRO A 252 9.64 -25.77 -5.59
C PRO A 252 8.12 -25.76 -5.73
N ASP A 253 7.37 -26.29 -4.76
CA ASP A 253 5.90 -26.32 -4.83
C ASP A 253 5.28 -24.90 -4.83
N VAL A 254 5.95 -23.88 -4.26
CA VAL A 254 5.44 -22.49 -4.26
C VAL A 254 5.51 -21.83 -5.64
N GLN A 255 6.31 -22.36 -6.57
CA GLN A 255 6.42 -21.82 -7.94
C GLN A 255 5.08 -21.83 -8.70
N ASN A 256 4.14 -22.66 -8.29
CA ASN A 256 2.81 -22.73 -8.89
C ASN A 256 1.85 -21.65 -8.38
N TYR A 257 2.22 -20.93 -7.31
CA TYR A 257 1.36 -19.97 -6.60
C TYR A 257 2.05 -18.61 -6.46
N TYR A 258 3.13 -18.56 -5.72
CA TYR A 258 3.91 -17.34 -5.43
C TYR A 258 5.38 -17.56 -5.81
N ASN A 259 5.62 -17.68 -7.12
CA ASN A 259 6.97 -17.82 -7.67
C ASN A 259 7.69 -16.48 -7.59
N SER A 260 8.59 -16.35 -6.62
CA SER A 260 9.44 -15.16 -6.51
C SER A 260 10.46 -15.14 -7.66
N THR A 261 10.54 -14.00 -8.35
CA THR A 261 11.46 -13.81 -9.48
C THR A 261 12.86 -13.37 -9.05
N GLY A 262 13.06 -13.08 -7.76
CA GLY A 262 14.33 -12.66 -7.18
C GLY A 262 14.18 -12.39 -5.69
N TYR A 263 15.21 -11.82 -5.08
CA TYR A 263 15.20 -11.44 -3.66
C TYR A 263 15.93 -10.11 -3.39
N GLY A 264 16.56 -9.56 -4.42
CA GLY A 264 17.37 -8.36 -4.27
C GLY A 264 16.57 -7.12 -3.95
N ASP A 265 15.40 -7.02 -4.51
CA ASP A 265 14.45 -5.94 -4.27
C ASP A 265 13.83 -6.01 -2.87
N GLU A 266 13.54 -7.22 -2.33
CA GLU A 266 13.10 -7.38 -0.93
C GLU A 266 14.21 -7.01 0.05
N LEU A 267 15.47 -7.34 -0.25
CA LEU A 267 16.59 -6.91 0.59
C LEU A 267 16.71 -5.38 0.63
N LEU A 268 16.59 -4.70 -0.51
CA LEU A 268 16.61 -3.24 -0.55
C LEU A 268 15.38 -2.64 0.16
N TRP A 269 14.22 -3.25 -0.02
CA TRP A 269 12.97 -2.86 0.62
C TRP A 269 13.04 -2.96 2.14
N ALA A 270 13.50 -4.10 2.66
CA ALA A 270 13.68 -4.33 4.09
C ALA A 270 14.71 -3.36 4.70
N ALA A 271 15.87 -3.18 4.05
CA ALA A 271 16.87 -2.22 4.51
C ALA A 271 16.31 -0.78 4.57
N SER A 272 15.48 -0.39 3.58
CA SER A 272 14.82 0.92 3.57
C SER A 272 13.89 1.10 4.77
N TRP A 273 13.05 0.11 5.07
CA TRP A 273 12.17 0.16 6.25
C TRP A 273 12.93 0.11 7.57
N LEU A 274 13.98 -0.71 7.67
CA LEU A 274 14.86 -0.76 8.85
C LEU A 274 15.57 0.57 9.07
N TYR A 275 16.00 1.27 8.02
CA TYR A 275 16.52 2.63 8.16
C TYR A 275 15.47 3.59 8.74
N HIS A 276 14.24 3.55 8.24
CA HIS A 276 13.16 4.37 8.79
C HIS A 276 12.87 4.05 10.27
N ALA A 277 12.89 2.77 10.64
CA ALA A 277 12.57 2.32 12.00
C ALA A 277 13.70 2.60 13.01
N THR A 278 14.97 2.42 12.61
CA THR A 278 16.13 2.49 13.51
C THR A 278 16.93 3.78 13.42
N LYS A 279 16.93 4.43 12.25
CA LYS A 279 17.87 5.49 11.86
C LYS A 279 19.34 5.04 11.84
N ASP A 280 19.60 3.73 11.85
CA ASP A 280 20.95 3.19 11.69
C ASP A 280 21.44 3.39 10.25
N LYS A 281 22.55 4.09 10.13
CA LYS A 281 23.14 4.45 8.84
C LYS A 281 23.65 3.23 8.05
N SER A 282 23.86 2.10 8.67
CA SER A 282 24.27 0.87 7.98
C SER A 282 23.22 0.45 6.94
N TYR A 283 21.94 0.63 7.23
CA TYR A 283 20.87 0.30 6.30
C TYR A 283 20.79 1.26 5.11
N ILE A 284 21.01 2.56 5.31
CA ILE A 284 21.09 3.48 4.17
C ILE A 284 22.34 3.24 3.34
N GLN A 285 23.46 2.90 3.96
CA GLN A 285 24.68 2.48 3.26
C GLN A 285 24.47 1.17 2.48
N TYR A 286 23.64 0.27 2.98
CA TYR A 286 23.28 -0.96 2.28
C TYR A 286 22.60 -0.67 0.94
N VAL A 287 21.61 0.22 0.92
CA VAL A 287 20.86 0.58 -0.30
C VAL A 287 21.63 1.53 -1.23
N THR A 288 22.60 2.30 -0.73
CA THR A 288 23.43 3.21 -1.53
C THR A 288 24.81 2.62 -1.83
N GLY A 289 25.15 1.45 -1.33
CA GLY A 289 26.40 0.74 -1.58
C GLY A 289 26.32 -0.27 -2.72
N SER A 290 27.11 -1.33 -2.59
CA SER A 290 27.22 -2.39 -3.61
C SER A 290 25.90 -3.09 -3.87
N ASN A 291 25.08 -3.32 -2.83
CA ASN A 291 23.76 -3.97 -2.97
C ASN A 291 22.79 -3.09 -3.77
N GLY A 292 22.74 -1.76 -3.49
CA GLY A 292 21.96 -0.83 -4.29
C GLY A 292 22.38 -0.83 -5.76
N LYS A 293 23.67 -0.75 -6.03
CA LYS A 293 24.21 -0.80 -7.40
C LYS A 293 23.90 -2.09 -8.14
N TYR A 294 23.79 -3.20 -7.43
CA TYR A 294 23.52 -4.50 -8.02
C TYR A 294 22.03 -4.78 -8.22
N PHE A 295 21.19 -4.43 -7.22
CA PHE A 295 19.79 -4.83 -7.19
C PHE A 295 18.79 -3.74 -7.57
N ALA A 296 19.14 -2.45 -7.48
CA ALA A 296 18.17 -1.36 -7.61
C ALA A 296 17.66 -1.12 -9.04
N ASN A 297 18.33 -1.67 -10.05
CA ASN A 297 17.97 -1.53 -11.46
C ASN A 297 17.67 -0.06 -11.86
N TRP A 298 18.55 0.85 -11.45
CA TRP A 298 18.37 2.28 -11.66
C TRP A 298 18.19 2.63 -13.14
N GLY A 299 17.26 3.55 -13.39
CA GLY A 299 16.89 3.98 -14.75
C GLY A 299 15.88 3.07 -15.45
N SER A 300 15.51 1.93 -14.86
CA SER A 300 14.56 0.98 -15.43
C SER A 300 13.28 0.96 -14.58
N PRO A 301 12.25 1.75 -14.94
CA PRO A 301 11.00 1.78 -14.19
C PRO A 301 10.29 0.42 -14.24
N THR A 302 9.78 -0.03 -13.10
CA THR A 302 9.06 -1.30 -12.94
C THR A 302 7.70 -1.09 -12.26
N TRP A 303 6.96 -2.19 -12.08
CA TRP A 303 5.70 -2.21 -11.33
C TRP A 303 5.96 -2.52 -9.85
N PHE A 304 5.07 -2.06 -8.98
CA PHE A 304 5.06 -2.43 -7.58
C PHE A 304 4.07 -3.58 -7.36
N SER A 305 4.51 -4.68 -6.79
CA SER A 305 3.71 -5.87 -6.55
C SER A 305 4.28 -6.69 -5.38
N TRP A 306 3.58 -7.78 -5.01
CA TRP A 306 4.09 -8.74 -4.04
C TRP A 306 5.41 -9.41 -4.48
N ASP A 307 5.67 -9.49 -5.79
CA ASP A 307 6.90 -10.09 -6.37
C ASP A 307 7.98 -9.04 -6.71
N ASN A 308 7.64 -7.76 -6.83
CA ASN A 308 8.61 -6.72 -7.20
C ASN A 308 8.45 -5.48 -6.32
N LYS A 309 9.44 -5.19 -5.49
CA LYS A 309 9.45 -4.08 -4.53
C LYS A 309 10.16 -2.83 -5.05
N LEU A 310 10.83 -2.88 -6.23
CA LEU A 310 11.72 -1.79 -6.66
C LEU A 310 11.01 -0.44 -6.75
N ALA A 311 9.85 -0.37 -7.42
CA ALA A 311 9.14 0.90 -7.54
C ALA A 311 8.70 1.46 -6.17
N GLY A 312 8.25 0.58 -5.25
CA GLY A 312 7.95 0.97 -3.87
C GLY A 312 9.17 1.47 -3.12
N THR A 313 10.30 0.77 -3.21
CA THR A 313 11.58 1.15 -2.60
C THR A 313 12.07 2.51 -3.11
N GLN A 314 11.95 2.75 -4.42
CA GLN A 314 12.35 4.01 -5.05
C GLN A 314 11.51 5.18 -4.55
N VAL A 315 10.20 5.00 -4.43
CA VAL A 315 9.30 6.02 -3.86
C VAL A 315 9.59 6.24 -2.37
N LEU A 316 9.76 5.17 -1.59
CA LEU A 316 10.06 5.25 -0.16
C LEU A 316 11.40 5.96 0.12
N LEU A 317 12.45 5.67 -0.65
CA LEU A 317 13.75 6.35 -0.53
C LEU A 317 13.71 7.80 -1.05
N SER A 318 12.89 8.09 -2.05
CA SER A 318 12.65 9.47 -2.50
C SER A 318 12.12 10.37 -1.38
N ARG A 319 11.40 9.80 -0.40
CA ARG A 319 10.92 10.50 0.78
C ARG A 319 12.06 11.18 1.56
N LEU A 320 13.22 10.52 1.66
CA LEU A 320 14.41 11.10 2.31
C LEU A 320 14.90 12.33 1.55
N MET A 321 14.89 12.27 0.21
CA MET A 321 15.29 13.40 -0.64
C MET A 321 14.31 14.58 -0.57
N PHE A 322 13.04 14.34 -0.25
CA PHE A 322 12.05 15.41 -0.10
C PHE A 322 12.11 16.10 1.27
N PHE A 323 12.49 15.37 2.34
CA PHE A 323 12.28 15.83 3.72
C PHE A 323 13.53 15.82 4.60
N ASP A 324 14.63 15.18 4.19
CA ASP A 324 15.89 15.17 4.93
C ASP A 324 16.97 15.91 4.15
N GLU A 325 17.26 17.17 4.55
CA GLU A 325 18.25 18.02 3.89
C GLU A 325 19.67 17.45 3.92
N LYS A 326 19.98 16.55 4.88
CA LYS A 326 21.33 15.98 5.03
C LYS A 326 21.65 14.94 3.96
N ASP A 327 20.63 14.30 3.40
CA ASP A 327 20.80 13.21 2.45
C ASP A 327 20.69 13.67 0.97
N THR A 328 20.37 14.95 0.72
CA THR A 328 20.14 15.47 -0.64
C THR A 328 21.38 15.44 -1.54
N SER A 329 22.61 15.38 -0.96
CA SER A 329 23.86 15.30 -1.71
C SER A 329 24.28 13.88 -2.10
N ASN A 330 23.59 12.84 -1.62
CA ASN A 330 23.94 11.44 -1.93
C ASN A 330 23.51 11.11 -3.37
N SER A 331 24.49 10.82 -4.24
CA SER A 331 24.28 10.52 -5.66
C SER A 331 23.42 9.26 -5.89
N ASP A 332 23.56 8.25 -5.04
CA ASP A 332 22.84 6.99 -5.19
C ASP A 332 21.37 7.15 -4.76
N LEU A 333 21.08 7.97 -3.75
CA LEU A 333 19.70 8.38 -3.43
C LEU A 333 19.08 9.20 -4.56
N GLN A 334 19.86 10.03 -5.24
CA GLN A 334 19.39 10.74 -6.45
C GLN A 334 19.00 9.76 -7.56
N MET A 335 19.72 8.65 -7.75
CA MET A 335 19.35 7.60 -8.72
C MET A 335 18.02 6.93 -8.37
N TYR A 336 17.76 6.63 -7.09
CA TYR A 336 16.46 6.14 -6.64
C TYR A 336 15.33 7.13 -6.95
N ARG A 337 15.54 8.39 -6.65
CA ARG A 337 14.56 9.44 -6.96
C ARG A 337 14.32 9.58 -8.46
N GLN A 338 15.36 9.62 -9.28
CA GLN A 338 15.24 9.71 -10.74
C GLN A 338 14.47 8.51 -11.30
N THR A 339 14.71 7.30 -10.76
CA THR A 339 13.97 6.11 -11.19
C THR A 339 12.51 6.15 -10.73
N ALA A 340 12.23 6.63 -9.51
CA ALA A 340 10.85 6.88 -9.07
C ALA A 340 10.15 7.91 -9.97
N GLU A 341 10.83 8.97 -10.37
CA GLU A 341 10.31 9.98 -11.31
C GLU A 341 10.02 9.35 -12.69
N ALA A 342 10.88 8.45 -13.17
CA ALA A 342 10.64 7.69 -14.41
C ALA A 342 9.40 6.79 -14.29
N VAL A 343 9.19 6.12 -13.13
CA VAL A 343 7.95 5.38 -12.85
C VAL A 343 6.75 6.32 -12.94
N MET A 344 6.78 7.46 -12.25
CA MET A 344 5.67 8.43 -12.27
C MET A 344 5.40 8.96 -13.69
N CYS A 345 6.45 9.25 -14.45
CA CYS A 345 6.33 9.66 -15.85
C CYS A 345 5.65 8.58 -16.72
N GLY A 346 6.00 7.31 -16.48
CA GLY A 346 5.37 6.18 -17.17
C GLY A 346 3.86 6.06 -16.92
N LEU A 347 3.37 6.52 -15.76
CA LEU A 347 1.95 6.44 -15.40
C LEU A 347 1.10 7.57 -16.01
N LEU A 348 1.70 8.73 -16.30
CA LEU A 348 0.97 9.93 -16.70
C LEU A 348 0.53 9.88 -18.17
N PRO A 349 -0.78 9.96 -18.50
CA PRO A 349 -1.28 9.72 -19.86
C PRO A 349 -0.75 10.68 -20.94
N LYS A 350 -0.26 11.86 -20.54
CA LYS A 350 0.29 12.87 -21.46
C LYS A 350 1.81 12.96 -21.43
N SER A 351 2.46 12.05 -20.72
CA SER A 351 3.93 11.98 -20.67
C SER A 351 4.49 11.45 -22.01
N PRO A 352 5.61 11.99 -22.51
CA PRO A 352 6.31 11.41 -23.66
C PRO A 352 6.76 9.97 -23.42
N THR A 353 6.98 9.59 -22.15
CA THR A 353 7.42 8.25 -21.74
C THR A 353 6.28 7.41 -21.14
N VAL A 354 5.02 7.74 -21.46
CA VAL A 354 3.86 6.99 -20.96
C VAL A 354 3.89 5.52 -21.36
N THR A 355 3.59 4.63 -20.42
CA THR A 355 3.45 3.20 -20.70
C THR A 355 2.26 2.91 -21.62
N THR A 356 2.41 1.88 -22.46
CA THR A 356 1.33 1.30 -23.26
C THR A 356 0.61 0.16 -22.55
N SER A 357 1.09 -0.28 -21.38
CA SER A 357 0.48 -1.35 -20.57
C SER A 357 -0.81 -0.85 -19.91
N LYS A 358 -1.88 -0.71 -20.70
CA LYS A 358 -3.21 -0.27 -20.24
C LYS A 358 -4.29 -0.76 -21.20
N ASN A 359 -5.50 -0.89 -20.69
CA ASN A 359 -6.67 -1.15 -21.51
C ASN A 359 -7.21 0.14 -22.17
N ASP A 360 -8.20 0.01 -23.07
CA ASP A 360 -8.80 1.16 -23.77
C ASP A 360 -9.53 2.14 -22.84
N GLY A 361 -9.95 1.69 -21.64
CA GLY A 361 -10.54 2.53 -20.59
C GLY A 361 -9.52 3.30 -19.76
N GLY A 362 -8.23 3.12 -20.04
CA GLY A 362 -7.13 3.82 -19.35
C GLY A 362 -6.70 3.19 -18.02
N LEU A 363 -7.23 2.01 -17.66
CA LEU A 363 -6.74 1.24 -16.53
C LEU A 363 -5.38 0.64 -16.89
N ILE A 364 -4.38 0.79 -16.03
CA ILE A 364 -3.12 0.04 -16.16
C ILE A 364 -3.46 -1.46 -16.19
N TRP A 365 -2.90 -2.18 -17.14
CA TRP A 365 -3.13 -3.61 -17.29
C TRP A 365 -1.83 -4.31 -17.70
N VAL A 366 -1.35 -5.22 -16.85
CA VAL A 366 -0.03 -5.85 -17.00
C VAL A 366 -0.16 -7.36 -17.23
N SER A 367 -1.03 -8.02 -16.48
CA SER A 367 -1.23 -9.46 -16.55
C SER A 367 -2.69 -9.83 -16.33
N GLU A 368 -3.07 -11.02 -16.75
CA GLU A 368 -4.46 -11.49 -16.63
C GLU A 368 -4.82 -11.87 -15.19
N TRP A 369 -3.92 -12.55 -14.49
CA TRP A 369 -4.16 -12.98 -13.12
C TRP A 369 -4.09 -11.79 -12.16
N ASN A 370 -5.14 -11.58 -11.39
CA ASN A 370 -5.23 -10.45 -10.45
C ASN A 370 -4.84 -9.10 -11.10
N ALA A 371 -5.43 -8.81 -12.25
CA ALA A 371 -5.10 -7.66 -13.08
C ALA A 371 -5.15 -6.33 -12.33
N LEU A 372 -5.95 -6.22 -11.27
CA LEU A 372 -6.11 -4.99 -10.48
C LEU A 372 -4.94 -4.70 -9.53
N GLN A 373 -4.03 -5.65 -9.27
CA GLN A 373 -2.86 -5.40 -8.43
C GLN A 373 -2.04 -4.20 -8.95
N HIS A 374 -1.66 -4.24 -10.22
CA HIS A 374 -0.77 -3.24 -10.81
C HIS A 374 -1.37 -1.83 -10.91
N PRO A 375 -2.61 -1.63 -11.41
CA PRO A 375 -3.21 -0.30 -11.46
C PRO A 375 -3.41 0.31 -10.08
N VAL A 376 -3.84 -0.48 -9.10
CA VAL A 376 -4.10 0.01 -7.73
C VAL A 376 -2.80 0.35 -7.01
N ALA A 377 -1.78 -0.52 -7.10
CA ALA A 377 -0.46 -0.26 -6.53
C ALA A 377 0.21 0.97 -7.18
N SER A 378 0.14 1.10 -8.51
CA SER A 378 0.67 2.26 -9.23
C SER A 378 -0.04 3.56 -8.84
N ALA A 379 -1.36 3.50 -8.65
CA ALA A 379 -2.15 4.65 -8.22
C ALA A 379 -1.82 5.06 -6.78
N PHE A 380 -1.58 4.10 -5.89
CA PHE A 380 -1.12 4.35 -4.52
C PHE A 380 0.24 5.06 -4.53
N LEU A 381 1.22 4.56 -5.27
CA LEU A 381 2.53 5.20 -5.40
C LEU A 381 2.43 6.61 -6.01
N ALA A 382 1.55 6.82 -7.00
CA ALA A 382 1.34 8.14 -7.60
C ALA A 382 0.72 9.14 -6.61
N ALA A 383 -0.21 8.70 -5.76
CA ALA A 383 -0.79 9.53 -4.70
C ALA A 383 0.27 9.89 -3.65
N LEU A 384 1.07 8.92 -3.19
CA LEU A 384 2.20 9.15 -2.27
C LEU A 384 3.18 10.18 -2.84
N TYR A 385 3.63 9.98 -4.08
CA TYR A 385 4.59 10.87 -4.71
C TYR A 385 4.01 12.29 -4.90
N SER A 386 2.72 12.39 -5.25
CA SER A 386 2.00 13.67 -5.30
C SER A 386 2.05 14.39 -3.95
N ASP A 387 1.79 13.69 -2.85
CA ASP A 387 1.75 14.28 -1.51
C ASP A 387 3.17 14.62 -1.01
N TYR A 388 4.21 13.84 -1.38
CA TYR A 388 5.61 14.19 -1.13
C TYR A 388 5.99 15.49 -1.84
N MET A 389 5.63 15.64 -3.12
CA MET A 389 5.86 16.88 -3.88
C MET A 389 5.13 18.08 -3.26
N LEU A 390 3.85 17.91 -2.88
CA LEU A 390 3.07 18.98 -2.26
C LEU A 390 3.68 19.44 -0.93
N THR A 391 4.00 18.50 -0.06
CA THR A 391 4.53 18.79 1.28
C THR A 391 5.91 19.45 1.21
N SER A 392 6.78 18.99 0.30
CA SER A 392 8.11 19.58 0.06
C SER A 392 8.08 20.86 -0.79
N ARG A 393 6.89 21.28 -1.27
CA ARG A 393 6.73 22.39 -2.22
C ARG A 393 7.47 22.19 -3.56
N THR A 394 7.66 20.96 -3.98
CA THR A 394 8.19 20.62 -5.29
C THR A 394 7.10 20.85 -6.33
N ALA A 395 7.22 21.90 -7.13
CA ALA A 395 6.15 22.36 -8.01
C ALA A 395 5.92 21.45 -9.23
N LYS A 396 6.97 20.79 -9.73
CA LYS A 396 6.94 20.09 -11.02
C LYS A 396 7.73 18.79 -10.99
N LEU A 397 7.20 17.79 -11.68
CA LEU A 397 7.87 16.60 -12.15
C LEU A 397 8.20 16.80 -13.63
N SER A 398 9.44 16.57 -14.05
CA SER A 398 9.87 16.69 -15.45
C SER A 398 9.93 15.31 -16.11
N CYS A 399 9.19 15.13 -17.20
CA CYS A 399 9.16 13.91 -17.98
C CYS A 399 9.59 14.24 -19.42
N ASP A 400 10.85 14.02 -19.72
CA ASP A 400 11.42 14.29 -21.06
C ASP A 400 10.97 15.65 -21.63
N GLY A 401 11.30 16.72 -20.90
CA GLY A 401 10.97 18.10 -21.27
C GLY A 401 9.52 18.54 -20.99
N THR A 402 8.61 17.62 -20.73
CA THR A 402 7.23 17.91 -20.36
C THR A 402 7.09 17.98 -18.83
N SER A 403 6.47 19.04 -18.30
CA SER A 403 6.31 19.24 -16.87
C SER A 403 4.90 18.86 -16.40
N PHE A 404 4.83 18.14 -15.29
CA PHE A 404 3.59 17.76 -14.62
C PHE A 404 3.58 18.27 -13.17
N ARG A 405 2.40 18.59 -12.68
CA ARG A 405 2.19 19.05 -11.30
C ARG A 405 1.81 17.89 -10.40
N PRO A 406 1.95 18.00 -9.08
CA PRO A 406 1.44 17.00 -8.14
C PRO A 406 -0.02 16.60 -8.40
N ALA A 407 -0.87 17.59 -8.74
CA ALA A 407 -2.27 17.36 -9.06
C ALA A 407 -2.50 16.42 -10.27
N ASP A 408 -1.56 16.33 -11.20
CA ASP A 408 -1.68 15.45 -12.38
C ASP A 408 -1.47 13.98 -11.96
N LEU A 409 -0.54 13.71 -11.02
CA LEU A 409 -0.36 12.38 -10.42
C LEU A 409 -1.58 11.97 -9.60
N ARG A 410 -2.11 12.88 -8.78
CA ARG A 410 -3.33 12.59 -8.00
C ARG A 410 -4.55 12.35 -8.89
N LYS A 411 -4.66 13.08 -10.01
CA LYS A 411 -5.70 12.85 -11.02
C LYS A 411 -5.58 11.47 -11.66
N PHE A 412 -4.37 11.02 -11.96
CA PHE A 412 -4.14 9.65 -12.42
C PHE A 412 -4.56 8.64 -11.34
N ALA A 413 -4.14 8.79 -10.09
CA ALA A 413 -4.54 7.90 -9.00
C ALA A 413 -6.07 7.80 -8.85
N LYS A 414 -6.76 8.94 -8.89
CA LYS A 414 -8.24 9.00 -8.87
C LYS A 414 -8.85 8.26 -10.06
N SER A 415 -8.28 8.36 -11.26
CA SER A 415 -8.81 7.68 -12.44
C SER A 415 -8.78 6.16 -12.32
N GLN A 416 -7.72 5.61 -11.72
CA GLN A 416 -7.60 4.17 -11.47
C GLN A 416 -8.58 3.72 -10.37
N ALA A 417 -8.65 4.46 -9.26
CA ALA A 417 -9.62 4.20 -8.19
C ALA A 417 -11.07 4.27 -8.71
N ASP A 418 -11.40 5.27 -9.51
CA ASP A 418 -12.74 5.45 -10.07
C ASP A 418 -13.13 4.31 -11.03
N TYR A 419 -12.17 3.82 -11.83
CA TYR A 419 -12.39 2.65 -12.67
C TYR A 419 -12.73 1.42 -11.83
N VAL A 420 -11.95 1.15 -10.78
CA VAL A 420 -12.20 0.03 -9.85
C VAL A 420 -13.58 0.16 -9.19
N LEU A 421 -13.97 1.37 -8.82
CA LEU A 421 -15.23 1.66 -8.11
C LEU A 421 -16.45 1.82 -9.02
N GLY A 422 -16.36 1.42 -10.32
CA GLY A 422 -17.50 1.33 -11.21
C GLY A 422 -17.54 2.33 -12.36
N ASN A 423 -16.58 3.26 -12.47
CA ASN A 423 -16.44 4.10 -13.66
C ASN A 423 -15.72 3.36 -14.80
N ASN A 424 -16.28 2.24 -15.21
CA ASN A 424 -15.77 1.32 -16.21
C ASN A 424 -16.90 0.87 -17.17
N PRO A 425 -16.61 0.20 -18.29
CA PRO A 425 -17.64 -0.21 -19.25
C PRO A 425 -18.72 -1.14 -18.67
N MET A 426 -18.36 -1.95 -17.66
CA MET A 426 -19.30 -2.86 -16.97
C MET A 426 -20.20 -2.12 -15.98
N LYS A 427 -19.91 -0.84 -15.65
CA LYS A 427 -20.56 -0.06 -14.59
C LYS A 427 -20.67 -0.84 -13.27
N MET A 428 -19.64 -1.62 -12.98
CA MET A 428 -19.58 -2.53 -11.85
C MET A 428 -18.37 -2.19 -10.99
N SER A 429 -18.57 -2.09 -9.67
CA SER A 429 -17.48 -2.02 -8.71
C SER A 429 -16.78 -3.37 -8.62
N TYR A 430 -15.48 -3.40 -8.79
CA TYR A 430 -14.66 -4.59 -8.51
C TYR A 430 -14.36 -4.76 -7.02
N LEU A 431 -14.77 -3.80 -6.20
CA LEU A 431 -14.77 -3.89 -4.74
C LEU A 431 -16.12 -4.42 -4.27
N VAL A 432 -16.16 -5.66 -3.82
CA VAL A 432 -17.39 -6.36 -3.43
C VAL A 432 -18.09 -5.67 -2.25
N GLY A 433 -19.39 -5.48 -2.39
CA GLY A 433 -20.20 -4.79 -1.39
C GLY A 433 -20.11 -3.26 -1.43
N TYR A 434 -19.44 -2.68 -2.41
CA TYR A 434 -19.44 -1.24 -2.66
C TYR A 434 -20.35 -0.87 -3.83
N GLY A 435 -21.31 0.04 -3.59
CA GLY A 435 -22.34 0.41 -4.56
C GLY A 435 -23.39 -0.68 -4.77
N ASP A 436 -24.19 -0.51 -5.82
CA ASP A 436 -25.33 -1.41 -6.08
C ASP A 436 -24.99 -2.54 -7.07
N ASN A 437 -23.89 -2.44 -7.80
CA ASN A 437 -23.46 -3.42 -8.79
C ASN A 437 -22.01 -3.84 -8.54
N TYR A 438 -21.82 -5.07 -8.08
CA TYR A 438 -20.54 -5.71 -7.78
C TYR A 438 -20.64 -7.21 -8.05
N PRO A 439 -19.51 -7.97 -8.16
CA PRO A 439 -19.51 -9.42 -8.38
C PRO A 439 -20.32 -10.19 -7.34
N GLN A 440 -21.20 -11.05 -7.84
CA GLN A 440 -22.07 -11.90 -7.01
C GLN A 440 -21.55 -13.33 -6.90
N PHE A 441 -20.64 -13.74 -7.79
CA PHE A 441 -20.07 -15.09 -7.87
C PHE A 441 -18.57 -15.08 -7.58
N VAL A 442 -18.18 -14.44 -6.49
CA VAL A 442 -16.77 -14.34 -6.06
C VAL A 442 -16.20 -15.74 -5.83
N HIS A 443 -15.00 -16.01 -6.36
CA HIS A 443 -14.27 -17.24 -6.10
C HIS A 443 -13.69 -17.23 -4.68
N HIS A 444 -14.54 -17.61 -3.71
CA HIS A 444 -14.20 -17.61 -2.29
C HIS A 444 -15.05 -18.64 -1.56
N ARG A 445 -14.41 -19.67 -1.01
CA ARG A 445 -15.10 -20.83 -0.41
C ARG A 445 -16.08 -20.43 0.70
N GLY A 446 -15.60 -19.71 1.72
CA GLY A 446 -16.44 -19.28 2.81
C GLY A 446 -17.62 -18.38 2.41
N ALA A 447 -17.45 -17.56 1.34
CA ALA A 447 -18.53 -16.74 0.81
C ALA A 447 -19.56 -17.55 0.00
N SER A 448 -19.11 -18.61 -0.67
CA SER A 448 -19.94 -19.41 -1.57
C SER A 448 -20.85 -20.44 -0.86
N ILE A 449 -20.56 -20.76 0.40
CA ILE A 449 -21.25 -21.79 1.18
C ILE A 449 -22.05 -21.12 2.30
N PRO A 450 -23.35 -21.46 2.48
CA PRO A 450 -24.15 -20.93 3.60
C PRO A 450 -23.47 -21.19 4.96
N ALA A 451 -23.64 -20.27 5.91
CA ALA A 451 -23.00 -20.36 7.22
C ALA A 451 -23.47 -21.58 8.04
N ASP A 452 -24.70 -22.02 7.81
CA ASP A 452 -25.36 -23.14 8.48
C ASP A 452 -25.29 -24.46 7.67
N ALA A 453 -24.64 -24.46 6.52
CA ALA A 453 -24.51 -25.68 5.71
C ALA A 453 -23.60 -26.70 6.40
N THR A 454 -24.06 -27.93 6.48
CA THR A 454 -23.24 -29.06 6.87
C THR A 454 -22.55 -29.61 5.62
N THR A 455 -21.26 -29.30 5.47
CA THR A 455 -20.46 -29.69 4.31
C THR A 455 -19.03 -29.97 4.74
N GLY A 456 -18.32 -30.77 3.96
CA GLY A 456 -16.89 -31.06 4.11
C GLY A 456 -16.15 -30.86 2.80
N CYS A 457 -14.90 -31.26 2.78
CA CYS A 457 -13.97 -31.06 1.66
C CYS A 457 -14.54 -31.41 0.28
N LYS A 458 -15.28 -32.51 0.15
CA LYS A 458 -15.81 -32.99 -1.14
C LYS A 458 -17.25 -32.58 -1.42
N ASP A 459 -18.02 -32.38 -0.39
CA ASP A 459 -19.44 -32.03 -0.55
C ASP A 459 -19.61 -30.58 -1.02
N GLY A 460 -18.65 -29.73 -0.71
CA GLY A 460 -18.70 -28.31 -1.05
C GLY A 460 -18.61 -27.99 -2.55
N TRP A 461 -18.19 -28.93 -3.40
CA TRP A 461 -18.12 -28.69 -4.85
C TRP A 461 -19.45 -28.33 -5.49
N GLU A 462 -20.58 -28.77 -4.92
CA GLU A 462 -21.90 -28.34 -5.36
C GLU A 462 -22.08 -26.82 -5.28
N TRP A 463 -21.45 -26.17 -4.30
CA TRP A 463 -21.50 -24.72 -4.11
C TRP A 463 -20.63 -23.98 -5.13
N LEU A 464 -19.48 -24.52 -5.50
CA LEU A 464 -18.65 -23.98 -6.58
C LEU A 464 -19.45 -23.93 -7.90
N ASP A 465 -20.17 -25.00 -8.21
CA ASP A 465 -20.90 -25.17 -9.47
C ASP A 465 -22.32 -24.57 -9.44
N SER A 466 -22.80 -24.11 -8.27
CA SER A 466 -24.13 -23.50 -8.12
C SER A 466 -24.30 -22.29 -9.03
N LYS A 467 -25.50 -22.15 -9.57
CA LYS A 467 -25.92 -20.99 -10.40
C LYS A 467 -26.50 -19.83 -9.57
N ASP A 468 -26.68 -20.03 -8.27
CA ASP A 468 -27.16 -19.00 -7.39
C ASP A 468 -26.00 -18.10 -6.93
N PRO A 469 -26.22 -16.81 -6.69
CA PRO A 469 -25.22 -15.91 -6.12
C PRO A 469 -24.62 -16.44 -4.81
N ASN A 470 -23.44 -15.97 -4.43
CA ASN A 470 -22.85 -16.31 -3.13
C ASN A 470 -23.84 -15.93 -2.00
N PRO A 471 -24.17 -16.87 -1.10
CA PRO A 471 -25.07 -16.59 0.03
C PRO A 471 -24.48 -15.60 1.03
N ASN A 472 -23.15 -15.50 1.09
CA ASN A 472 -22.43 -14.63 1.99
C ASN A 472 -21.67 -13.56 1.15
N ILE A 473 -21.77 -12.31 1.55
CA ILE A 473 -21.04 -11.24 0.87
C ILE A 473 -19.64 -11.13 1.47
N ALA A 474 -18.62 -11.36 0.65
CA ALA A 474 -17.21 -11.09 1.00
C ALA A 474 -16.93 -9.59 0.92
N TYR A 475 -17.50 -8.82 1.86
CA TYR A 475 -17.36 -7.36 1.87
C TYR A 475 -15.90 -6.92 1.82
N GLY A 476 -15.61 -6.00 0.92
CA GLY A 476 -14.28 -5.41 0.76
C GLY A 476 -13.30 -6.26 -0.04
N ALA A 477 -13.71 -7.43 -0.51
CA ALA A 477 -12.91 -8.21 -1.46
C ALA A 477 -12.65 -7.40 -2.72
N LEU A 478 -11.38 -7.15 -3.06
CA LEU A 478 -11.00 -6.65 -4.37
C LEU A 478 -10.75 -7.87 -5.26
N VAL A 479 -11.68 -8.14 -6.18
CA VAL A 479 -11.55 -9.27 -7.11
C VAL A 479 -10.41 -9.05 -8.11
N GLY A 480 -10.00 -10.11 -8.82
CA GLY A 480 -8.89 -10.08 -9.78
C GLY A 480 -9.03 -9.00 -10.87
N GLY A 481 -10.25 -8.75 -11.34
CA GLY A 481 -10.54 -7.64 -12.24
C GLY A 481 -10.73 -8.02 -13.72
N PRO A 482 -10.79 -7.03 -14.62
CA PRO A 482 -11.15 -7.26 -16.02
C PRO A 482 -10.01 -7.84 -16.85
N TYR A 483 -10.33 -8.50 -17.94
CA TYR A 483 -9.39 -8.78 -19.03
C TYR A 483 -8.96 -7.49 -19.74
N LEU A 484 -7.92 -7.58 -20.57
CA LEU A 484 -7.43 -6.43 -21.35
C LEU A 484 -8.53 -5.77 -22.19
N ASN A 485 -9.45 -6.55 -22.76
CA ASN A 485 -10.61 -6.07 -23.51
C ASN A 485 -11.73 -5.49 -22.63
N GLN A 486 -11.48 -5.32 -21.32
CA GLN A 486 -12.37 -4.79 -20.31
C GLN A 486 -13.58 -5.68 -19.96
N SER A 487 -13.67 -6.90 -20.50
CA SER A 487 -14.72 -7.83 -20.10
C SER A 487 -14.44 -8.43 -18.73
N TYR A 488 -15.50 -8.73 -17.99
CA TYR A 488 -15.48 -9.44 -16.73
C TYR A 488 -16.56 -10.52 -16.73
N VAL A 489 -16.18 -11.73 -16.40
CA VAL A 489 -17.10 -12.87 -16.30
C VAL A 489 -17.30 -13.20 -14.83
N ASP A 490 -18.45 -12.80 -14.29
CA ASP A 490 -18.82 -13.05 -12.89
C ASP A 490 -19.23 -14.52 -12.73
N SER A 491 -18.25 -15.35 -12.39
CA SER A 491 -18.42 -16.80 -12.20
C SER A 491 -17.40 -17.31 -11.18
N ARG A 492 -17.85 -18.12 -10.22
CA ARG A 492 -16.99 -18.72 -9.21
C ARG A 492 -15.87 -19.60 -9.80
N ASN A 493 -16.11 -20.20 -10.96
CA ASN A 493 -15.11 -21.00 -11.67
C ASN A 493 -14.06 -20.14 -12.40
N ASN A 494 -14.22 -18.83 -12.44
CA ASN A 494 -13.26 -17.90 -13.03
C ASN A 494 -12.38 -17.28 -11.94
N SER A 495 -11.50 -18.05 -11.34
CA SER A 495 -10.58 -17.60 -10.28
C SER A 495 -9.69 -16.45 -10.75
N MET A 496 -9.23 -16.46 -12.00
CA MET A 496 -8.35 -15.43 -12.56
C MET A 496 -8.90 -14.02 -12.40
N GLN A 497 -10.22 -13.83 -12.62
CA GLN A 497 -10.89 -12.54 -12.48
C GLN A 497 -11.63 -12.38 -11.16
N GLY A 498 -12.20 -13.47 -10.61
CA GLY A 498 -13.14 -13.44 -9.49
C GLY A 498 -12.53 -13.72 -8.12
N GLU A 499 -11.26 -14.13 -8.05
CA GLU A 499 -10.62 -14.42 -6.76
C GLU A 499 -10.02 -13.15 -6.15
N PRO A 500 -10.39 -12.79 -4.92
CA PRO A 500 -9.74 -11.74 -4.17
C PRO A 500 -8.52 -12.26 -3.44
N SER A 501 -7.58 -11.36 -3.11
CA SER A 501 -6.42 -11.69 -2.27
C SER A 501 -6.16 -10.60 -1.23
N THR A 502 -5.48 -10.98 -0.14
CA THR A 502 -5.12 -10.03 0.92
C THR A 502 -4.16 -8.95 0.43
N TYR A 503 -3.23 -9.28 -0.45
CA TYR A 503 -2.29 -8.30 -1.01
C TYR A 503 -2.97 -7.27 -1.92
N ASN A 504 -3.98 -7.66 -2.69
CA ASN A 504 -4.82 -6.73 -3.46
C ASN A 504 -5.60 -5.80 -2.53
N SER A 505 -6.10 -6.34 -1.42
CA SER A 505 -6.83 -5.55 -0.41
C SER A 505 -5.93 -4.53 0.28
N ALA A 506 -4.65 -4.86 0.53
CA ALA A 506 -3.72 -3.90 1.12
C ALA A 506 -3.46 -2.70 0.20
N VAL A 507 -3.22 -2.92 -1.09
CA VAL A 507 -2.96 -1.83 -2.03
C VAL A 507 -4.20 -0.96 -2.28
N ILE A 508 -5.42 -1.53 -2.33
CA ILE A 508 -6.64 -0.72 -2.47
C ILE A 508 -6.93 0.10 -1.20
N VAL A 509 -6.68 -0.45 -0.02
CA VAL A 509 -6.79 0.28 1.25
C VAL A 509 -5.79 1.45 1.27
N GLY A 510 -4.55 1.23 0.86
CA GLY A 510 -3.55 2.30 0.73
C GLY A 510 -3.99 3.42 -0.22
N LEU A 511 -4.44 3.06 -1.41
CA LEU A 511 -4.95 4.01 -2.41
C LEU A 511 -6.16 4.79 -1.88
N LEU A 512 -7.17 4.11 -1.35
CA LEU A 512 -8.38 4.76 -0.87
C LEU A 512 -8.07 5.70 0.31
N SER A 513 -7.21 5.28 1.24
CA SER A 513 -6.78 6.12 2.37
C SER A 513 -6.13 7.42 1.90
N SER A 514 -5.29 7.37 0.86
CA SER A 514 -4.69 8.55 0.25
C SER A 514 -5.71 9.50 -0.38
N LEU A 515 -6.87 8.99 -0.79
CA LEU A 515 -7.92 9.73 -1.49
C LEU A 515 -9.08 10.18 -0.57
N VAL A 516 -9.08 9.80 0.71
CA VAL A 516 -10.12 10.23 1.68
C VAL A 516 -10.22 11.75 1.75
N THR A 517 -9.10 12.47 1.62
CA THR A 517 -9.07 13.94 1.53
C THR A 517 -8.55 14.39 0.17
N THR A 518 -8.86 15.62 -0.23
CA THR A 518 -8.46 16.17 -1.53
C THR A 518 -6.95 16.25 -1.71
N SER A 519 -6.20 16.38 -0.64
CA SER A 519 -4.73 16.26 -0.57
C SER A 519 -4.31 16.02 0.89
N SER A 520 -3.09 15.58 1.10
CA SER A 520 -2.54 15.26 2.43
C SER A 520 -1.17 15.88 2.62
N ALA A 521 -0.86 16.29 3.84
CA ALA A 521 0.51 16.63 4.24
C ALA A 521 1.19 15.38 4.78
N VAL A 522 2.41 15.14 4.33
CA VAL A 522 3.21 14.00 4.78
C VAL A 522 3.66 14.22 6.22
N GLN A 523 3.44 13.22 7.06
CA GLN A 523 3.83 13.23 8.46
C GLN A 523 5.21 12.56 8.65
N SER A 524 5.88 12.86 9.76
CA SER A 524 7.09 12.15 10.13
C SER A 524 6.76 10.74 10.63
N PHE A 525 7.58 9.75 10.31
CA PHE A 525 7.50 8.39 10.85
C PHE A 525 8.05 8.30 12.28
N THR A 526 7.59 9.17 13.19
CA THR A 526 8.13 9.25 14.57
C THR A 526 7.10 8.90 15.62
#